data_21c12c8c462151fc52f984ee75cc578e
#
_entry.id   21c12c8c462151fc52f984ee75cc578e
#
_cell.length_a   1.000
_cell.length_b   1.000
_cell.length_c   1.000
_cell.angle_alpha   90.00
_cell.angle_beta   90.00
_cell.angle_gamma   90.00
#
_symmetry.space_group_name_H-M   'P 1'
#
loop_
_entity.id
_entity.type
_entity.pdbx_description
1 polymer ?
#
loop_
_entity_poly.entity_id
_entity_poly.type
_entity_poly.pdbx_seq_one_letter_code
_entity_poly.pdbx_strand_id
1 'polypeptide(L)'
;MISIPIKNIESAKAKFKTDIDKFVSNGKVKLEATRNNKRRKWNNIEKGYLTKLINDFENIVLAKPSELETFKTNFQLPNKTNKQKQKRFKDAVLKDLDYTTLRSKFYPKYFQSIGIKSCVYCNAQLTVAVDAEDLKKKKIIKAKFQVDHYIPKSEYPCFSISLFNLYPVCASCNNSKSAKKIKFLLYSETNHFRKSEFEFVLDSASKATFLLNRNSSDIQVKFKQPKTILGYDDFNKTFDIEGVYDTQKDLVEELILKAEIYTKSYRKSLMKDFKSLLINEAILNRLIIGNYIEKDEIHKRPMAKFTQDIAEQLGLI
;
A
#
# COMPACT_ATOMS: atom_id res chain seq x y z
N MET A 1 -5.94 7.18 0.34
CA MET A 1 -5.57 6.06 -0.51
C MET A 1 -5.36 6.58 -1.91
N ILE A 2 -4.18 6.38 -2.47
CA ILE A 2 -3.80 6.82 -3.81
C ILE A 2 -2.87 5.81 -4.44
N SER A 3 -3.01 5.61 -5.76
CA SER A 3 -2.12 4.73 -6.52
C SER A 3 -0.81 5.44 -6.84
N ILE A 4 0.28 4.69 -6.84
CA ILE A 4 1.62 5.16 -7.16
C ILE A 4 1.93 4.81 -8.62
N PRO A 5 2.28 5.76 -9.49
CA PRO A 5 2.74 5.47 -10.85
C PRO A 5 3.96 4.54 -10.84
N ILE A 6 3.93 3.48 -11.64
CA ILE A 6 5.04 2.49 -11.70
C ILE A 6 6.36 3.17 -12.05
N LYS A 7 6.35 4.19 -12.92
CA LYS A 7 7.56 4.94 -13.26
C LYS A 7 8.29 5.53 -12.03
N ASN A 8 7.55 5.89 -10.99
CA ASN A 8 8.12 6.45 -9.75
C ASN A 8 8.82 5.36 -8.90
N ILE A 9 8.63 4.09 -9.26
CA ILE A 9 9.22 2.93 -8.58
C ILE A 9 10.42 2.37 -9.37
N GLU A 10 10.58 2.76 -10.63
CA GLU A 10 11.64 2.22 -11.49
C GLU A 10 13.05 2.47 -10.92
N SER A 11 13.29 3.60 -10.27
CA SER A 11 14.56 3.87 -9.60
C SER A 11 14.83 2.90 -8.44
N ALA A 12 13.80 2.59 -7.64
CA ALA A 12 13.91 1.60 -6.58
C ALA A 12 14.13 0.20 -7.17
N LYS A 13 13.39 -0.17 -8.22
CA LYS A 13 13.55 -1.44 -8.93
C LYS A 13 14.95 -1.58 -9.51
N ALA A 14 15.49 -0.55 -10.15
CA ALA A 14 16.86 -0.53 -10.68
C ALA A 14 17.91 -0.71 -9.58
N LYS A 15 17.74 -0.01 -8.44
CA LYS A 15 18.62 -0.14 -7.28
C LYS A 15 18.72 -1.58 -6.74
N PHE A 16 17.63 -2.34 -6.81
CA PHE A 16 17.55 -3.71 -6.33
C PHE A 16 17.63 -4.78 -7.41
N LYS A 17 18.04 -4.41 -8.65
CA LYS A 17 18.08 -5.33 -9.78
C LYS A 17 18.86 -6.60 -9.47
N THR A 18 20.07 -6.49 -8.93
CA THR A 18 20.92 -7.64 -8.58
C THR A 18 20.26 -8.57 -7.55
N ASP A 19 19.60 -8.01 -6.54
CA ASP A 19 18.87 -8.82 -5.54
C ASP A 19 17.66 -9.52 -6.19
N ILE A 20 16.95 -8.83 -7.08
CA ILE A 20 15.81 -9.39 -7.84
C ILE A 20 16.29 -10.54 -8.73
N ASP A 21 17.31 -10.33 -9.55
CA ASP A 21 17.89 -11.33 -10.45
C ASP A 21 18.34 -12.57 -9.63
N LYS A 22 18.93 -12.36 -8.47
CA LYS A 22 19.37 -13.43 -7.57
C LYS A 22 18.21 -14.26 -7.02
N PHE A 23 17.15 -13.64 -6.53
CA PHE A 23 16.03 -14.44 -6.01
C PHE A 23 15.19 -15.07 -7.12
N VAL A 24 15.13 -14.47 -8.31
CA VAL A 24 14.52 -15.09 -9.49
C VAL A 24 15.31 -16.34 -9.90
N SER A 25 16.63 -16.23 -10.03
CA SER A 25 17.48 -17.38 -10.37
C SER A 25 17.36 -18.51 -9.34
N ASN A 26 17.47 -18.18 -8.04
CA ASN A 26 17.33 -19.16 -6.97
C ASN A 26 15.94 -19.82 -6.95
N GLY A 27 14.89 -19.06 -7.21
CA GLY A 27 13.52 -19.57 -7.30
C GLY A 27 13.35 -20.55 -8.46
N LYS A 28 13.88 -20.25 -9.65
CA LYS A 28 13.87 -21.16 -10.80
C LYS A 28 14.54 -22.49 -10.46
N VAL A 29 15.74 -22.46 -9.89
CA VAL A 29 16.48 -23.67 -9.46
C VAL A 29 15.69 -24.52 -8.47
N LYS A 30 15.08 -23.90 -7.45
CA LYS A 30 14.26 -24.61 -6.45
C LYS A 30 13.01 -25.24 -7.08
N LEU A 31 12.32 -24.51 -7.97
CA LEU A 31 11.14 -25.01 -8.68
C LEU A 31 11.50 -26.18 -9.59
N GLU A 32 12.64 -26.14 -10.29
CA GLU A 32 13.16 -27.25 -11.10
C GLU A 32 13.45 -28.49 -10.25
N ALA A 33 14.15 -28.30 -9.12
CA ALA A 33 14.41 -29.38 -8.18
C ALA A 33 13.10 -30.01 -7.65
N THR A 34 12.09 -29.19 -7.35
CA THR A 34 10.77 -29.67 -6.91
C THR A 34 10.03 -30.39 -8.05
N ARG A 35 10.04 -29.89 -9.28
CA ARG A 35 9.44 -30.55 -10.45
C ARG A 35 10.05 -31.94 -10.70
N ASN A 36 11.37 -32.04 -10.59
CA ASN A 36 12.13 -33.27 -10.90
C ASN A 36 12.19 -34.26 -9.72
N ASN A 37 11.66 -33.89 -8.54
CA ASN A 37 11.73 -34.74 -7.35
C ASN A 37 10.79 -35.94 -7.44
N LYS A 38 11.36 -37.11 -7.73
CA LYS A 38 10.63 -38.36 -7.88
C LYS A 38 9.86 -38.77 -6.61
N ARG A 39 10.33 -38.40 -5.40
CA ARG A 39 9.66 -38.72 -4.11
C ARG A 39 8.34 -37.97 -3.94
N ARG A 40 8.18 -36.81 -4.61
CA ARG A 40 6.97 -35.98 -4.55
C ARG A 40 5.78 -36.60 -5.28
N LYS A 41 6.04 -37.42 -6.29
CA LYS A 41 5.02 -38.10 -7.15
C LYS A 41 4.02 -37.11 -7.76
N TRP A 42 4.55 -35.99 -8.30
CA TRP A 42 3.71 -35.01 -8.98
C TRP A 42 3.07 -35.61 -10.22
N ASN A 43 1.78 -35.36 -10.43
CA ASN A 43 1.09 -35.74 -11.66
C ASN A 43 1.46 -34.81 -12.84
N ASN A 44 0.99 -35.14 -14.04
CA ASN A 44 1.32 -34.37 -15.26
C ASN A 44 0.83 -32.93 -15.19
N ILE A 45 -0.33 -32.66 -14.57
CA ILE A 45 -0.90 -31.32 -14.42
C ILE A 45 -0.02 -30.47 -13.47
N GLU A 46 0.41 -31.04 -12.35
CA GLU A 46 1.31 -30.39 -11.40
C GLU A 46 2.68 -30.10 -12.00
N LYS A 47 3.25 -31.04 -12.74
CA LYS A 47 4.49 -30.85 -13.48
C LYS A 47 4.35 -29.80 -14.58
N GLY A 48 3.23 -29.80 -15.32
CA GLY A 48 2.90 -28.79 -16.31
C GLY A 48 2.81 -27.39 -15.71
N TYR A 49 2.16 -27.25 -14.56
CA TYR A 49 2.12 -25.98 -13.81
C TYR A 49 3.54 -25.50 -13.44
N LEU A 50 4.37 -26.39 -12.86
CA LEU A 50 5.74 -26.05 -12.48
C LEU A 50 6.60 -25.66 -13.71
N THR A 51 6.50 -26.39 -14.82
CA THR A 51 7.21 -26.06 -16.06
C THR A 51 6.82 -24.67 -16.57
N LYS A 52 5.53 -24.38 -16.61
CA LYS A 52 5.02 -23.09 -17.02
C LYS A 52 5.50 -21.97 -16.07
N LEU A 53 5.43 -22.23 -14.75
CA LEU A 53 5.91 -21.28 -13.76
C LEU A 53 7.41 -21.00 -13.89
N ILE A 54 8.24 -22.00 -14.14
CA ILE A 54 9.68 -21.83 -14.35
C ILE A 54 9.96 -20.97 -15.57
N ASN A 55 9.26 -21.24 -16.67
CA ASN A 55 9.45 -20.49 -17.92
C ASN A 55 9.05 -19.01 -17.78
N ASP A 56 7.92 -18.74 -17.13
CA ASP A 56 7.36 -17.40 -16.98
C ASP A 56 7.80 -16.69 -15.69
N PHE A 57 8.70 -17.29 -14.90
CA PHE A 57 8.92 -16.88 -13.51
C PHE A 57 9.38 -15.44 -13.36
N GLU A 58 10.32 -15.00 -14.18
CA GLU A 58 10.81 -13.62 -14.16
C GLU A 58 9.70 -12.63 -14.55
N ASN A 59 8.94 -12.95 -15.60
CA ASN A 59 7.81 -12.14 -16.03
C ASN A 59 6.76 -12.01 -14.92
N ILE A 60 6.46 -13.10 -14.20
CA ILE A 60 5.51 -13.11 -13.09
C ILE A 60 6.00 -12.25 -11.91
N VAL A 61 7.30 -12.32 -11.58
CA VAL A 61 7.89 -11.51 -10.50
C VAL A 61 7.81 -10.01 -10.81
N LEU A 62 8.02 -9.64 -12.08
CA LEU A 62 8.04 -8.26 -12.56
C LEU A 62 6.71 -7.78 -13.14
N ALA A 63 5.70 -8.66 -13.20
CA ALA A 63 4.40 -8.41 -13.82
C ALA A 63 3.73 -7.16 -13.27
N LYS A 64 3.31 -6.27 -14.16
CA LYS A 64 2.50 -5.10 -13.85
C LYS A 64 1.08 -5.53 -13.43
N PRO A 65 0.28 -4.65 -12.80
CA PRO A 65 -1.07 -5.01 -12.35
C PRO A 65 -1.97 -5.60 -13.43
N SER A 66 -1.96 -5.08 -14.66
CA SER A 66 -2.72 -5.63 -15.80
C SER A 66 -2.23 -7.01 -16.22
N GLU A 67 -0.93 -7.23 -16.21
CA GLU A 67 -0.30 -8.51 -16.57
C GLU A 67 -0.59 -9.59 -15.52
N LEU A 68 -0.65 -9.21 -14.21
CA LEU A 68 -1.03 -10.13 -13.14
C LEU A 68 -2.43 -10.70 -13.35
N GLU A 69 -3.39 -9.90 -13.83
CA GLU A 69 -4.74 -10.38 -14.15
C GLU A 69 -4.72 -11.38 -15.31
N THR A 70 -3.89 -11.15 -16.32
CA THR A 70 -3.68 -12.09 -17.42
C THR A 70 -3.08 -13.40 -16.94
N PHE A 71 -2.03 -13.34 -16.11
CA PHE A 71 -1.41 -14.54 -15.55
C PHE A 71 -2.37 -15.35 -14.64
N LYS A 72 -3.35 -14.73 -13.98
CA LYS A 72 -4.37 -15.47 -13.18
C LYS A 72 -5.08 -16.53 -13.97
N THR A 73 -5.43 -16.27 -15.22
CA THR A 73 -6.10 -17.26 -16.09
C THR A 73 -5.23 -18.47 -16.35
N ASN A 74 -3.93 -18.25 -16.41
CA ASN A 74 -2.93 -19.25 -16.77
C ASN A 74 -2.39 -20.06 -15.58
N PHE A 75 -2.50 -19.55 -14.35
CA PHE A 75 -1.90 -20.15 -13.17
C PHE A 75 -2.92 -20.57 -12.11
N GLN A 76 -4.03 -21.19 -12.56
CA GLN A 76 -4.98 -21.83 -11.67
C GLN A 76 -4.33 -23.02 -10.96
N LEU A 77 -4.50 -23.11 -9.61
CA LEU A 77 -3.97 -24.22 -8.84
C LEU A 77 -4.55 -25.57 -9.33
N PRO A 78 -3.69 -26.58 -9.54
CA PRO A 78 -4.13 -27.93 -9.87
C PRO A 78 -4.88 -28.59 -8.69
N ASN A 79 -5.50 -29.74 -8.95
CA ASN A 79 -6.18 -30.58 -7.95
C ASN A 79 -7.35 -29.91 -7.21
N LYS A 80 -8.18 -29.14 -7.90
CA LYS A 80 -9.33 -28.42 -7.31
C LYS A 80 -10.27 -29.34 -6.50
N THR A 81 -10.41 -30.60 -6.90
CA THR A 81 -11.28 -31.60 -6.25
C THR A 81 -10.65 -32.25 -5.02
N ASN A 82 -9.31 -32.19 -4.87
CA ASN A 82 -8.60 -32.79 -3.74
C ASN A 82 -7.84 -31.70 -2.94
N LYS A 83 -8.50 -31.16 -1.92
CA LYS A 83 -7.96 -30.07 -1.08
C LYS A 83 -6.61 -30.39 -0.43
N GLN A 84 -6.38 -31.64 -0.03
CA GLN A 84 -5.12 -32.04 0.63
C GLN A 84 -3.95 -32.05 -0.36
N LYS A 85 -4.15 -32.62 -1.55
CA LYS A 85 -3.15 -32.60 -2.64
C LYS A 85 -2.88 -31.15 -3.08
N GLN A 86 -3.94 -30.35 -3.25
CA GLN A 86 -3.81 -28.96 -3.62
C GLN A 86 -3.00 -28.16 -2.58
N LYS A 87 -3.29 -28.35 -1.28
CA LYS A 87 -2.53 -27.72 -0.19
C LYS A 87 -1.05 -28.11 -0.23
N ARG A 88 -0.75 -29.42 -0.35
CA ARG A 88 0.62 -29.94 -0.43
C ARG A 88 1.40 -29.32 -1.61
N PHE A 89 0.76 -29.23 -2.77
CA PHE A 89 1.36 -28.63 -3.97
C PHE A 89 1.62 -27.14 -3.77
N LYS A 90 0.61 -26.41 -3.31
CA LYS A 90 0.71 -24.97 -2.99
C LYS A 90 1.84 -24.69 -2.00
N ASP A 91 1.91 -25.44 -0.89
CA ASP A 91 2.92 -25.25 0.15
C ASP A 91 4.35 -25.53 -0.39
N ALA A 92 4.50 -26.47 -1.33
CA ALA A 92 5.77 -26.70 -2.01
C ALA A 92 6.18 -25.50 -2.87
N VAL A 93 5.27 -24.95 -3.68
CA VAL A 93 5.54 -23.74 -4.48
C VAL A 93 5.91 -22.56 -3.58
N LEU A 94 5.13 -22.29 -2.53
CA LEU A 94 5.41 -21.17 -1.59
C LEU A 94 6.78 -21.32 -0.90
N LYS A 95 7.17 -22.55 -0.57
CA LYS A 95 8.49 -22.85 0.01
C LYS A 95 9.63 -22.55 -0.98
N ASP A 96 9.46 -22.92 -2.24
CA ASP A 96 10.49 -22.74 -3.28
C ASP A 96 10.68 -21.24 -3.62
N LEU A 97 9.59 -20.47 -3.59
CA LEU A 97 9.61 -19.01 -3.80
C LEU A 97 10.20 -18.25 -2.62
N ASP A 98 10.37 -18.88 -1.46
CA ASP A 98 11.05 -18.35 -0.28
C ASP A 98 10.55 -16.96 0.19
N TYR A 99 9.23 -16.76 0.07
CA TYR A 99 8.58 -15.50 0.47
C TYR A 99 8.95 -15.09 1.91
N THR A 100 9.08 -16.04 2.83
CA THR A 100 9.38 -15.75 4.25
C THR A 100 10.72 -15.05 4.42
N THR A 101 11.75 -15.51 3.71
CA THR A 101 13.07 -14.88 3.70
C THR A 101 13.04 -13.51 3.03
N LEU A 102 12.38 -13.40 1.88
CA LEU A 102 12.24 -12.12 1.16
C LEU A 102 11.47 -11.09 1.99
N ARG A 103 10.40 -11.52 2.68
CA ARG A 103 9.62 -10.66 3.59
C ARG A 103 10.47 -10.02 4.68
N SER A 104 11.46 -10.72 5.20
CA SER A 104 12.30 -10.22 6.29
C SER A 104 13.56 -9.50 5.81
N LYS A 105 14.12 -9.86 4.65
CA LYS A 105 15.44 -9.38 4.20
C LYS A 105 15.38 -8.41 3.04
N PHE A 106 14.46 -8.60 2.09
CA PHE A 106 14.38 -7.83 0.85
C PHE A 106 13.31 -6.73 0.92
N TYR A 107 12.04 -7.08 1.17
CA TYR A 107 10.93 -6.12 1.10
C TYR A 107 11.02 -4.93 2.06
N PRO A 108 11.59 -5.04 3.28
CA PRO A 108 11.77 -3.86 4.13
C PRO A 108 12.62 -2.78 3.47
N LYS A 109 13.74 -3.17 2.86
CA LYS A 109 14.64 -2.27 2.12
C LYS A 109 13.98 -1.70 0.86
N TYR A 110 13.27 -2.56 0.13
CA TYR A 110 12.58 -2.21 -1.09
C TYR A 110 11.49 -1.15 -0.84
N PHE A 111 10.59 -1.38 0.11
CA PHE A 111 9.54 -0.41 0.45
C PHE A 111 10.08 0.87 1.09
N GLN A 112 11.16 0.79 1.86
CA GLN A 112 11.87 1.97 2.36
C GLN A 112 12.37 2.85 1.20
N SER A 113 12.92 2.25 0.15
CA SER A 113 13.44 2.99 -1.01
C SER A 113 12.33 3.60 -1.88
N ILE A 114 11.13 3.03 -1.87
CA ILE A 114 9.95 3.62 -2.53
C ILE A 114 9.41 4.83 -1.74
N GLY A 115 9.74 4.93 -0.44
CA GLY A 115 9.33 6.04 0.39
C GLY A 115 7.93 5.89 1.01
N ILE A 116 7.33 4.68 0.99
CA ILE A 116 6.06 4.42 1.66
C ILE A 116 6.31 4.33 3.18
N LYS A 117 5.66 5.22 3.95
CA LYS A 117 5.80 5.31 5.40
C LYS A 117 4.47 5.22 6.15
N SER A 118 3.36 5.21 5.45
CA SER A 118 2.02 5.02 6.03
C SER A 118 1.28 3.88 5.36
N CYS A 119 0.35 3.26 6.07
CA CYS A 119 -0.45 2.15 5.58
C CYS A 119 -1.21 2.54 4.31
N VAL A 120 -1.02 1.78 3.24
CA VAL A 120 -1.60 2.10 1.94
C VAL A 120 -3.12 1.95 1.89
N TYR A 121 -3.72 1.22 2.86
CA TYR A 121 -5.16 1.08 2.98
C TYR A 121 -5.79 2.17 3.85
N CYS A 122 -5.37 2.33 5.10
CA CYS A 122 -6.01 3.31 5.98
C CYS A 122 -5.33 4.67 6.00
N ASN A 123 -4.06 4.78 5.61
CA ASN A 123 -3.22 5.98 5.76
C ASN A 123 -3.12 6.53 7.21
N ALA A 124 -3.65 5.81 8.20
CA ALA A 124 -3.68 6.25 9.59
C ALA A 124 -2.49 5.77 10.44
N GLN A 125 -1.84 4.68 10.03
CA GLN A 125 -0.76 4.06 10.81
C GLN A 125 0.57 4.03 10.05
N LEU A 126 1.67 4.12 10.80
CA LEU A 126 3.02 4.00 10.26
C LEU A 126 3.28 2.60 9.70
N THR A 127 3.91 2.55 8.52
CA THR A 127 4.42 1.32 7.89
C THR A 127 5.87 1.55 7.47
N VAL A 128 6.75 1.65 8.45
CA VAL A 128 8.16 2.02 8.24
C VAL A 128 9.08 0.83 8.36
N ALA A 129 10.21 0.87 7.68
CA ALA A 129 11.35 0.02 7.94
C ALA A 129 12.39 0.83 8.73
N VAL A 130 12.96 0.24 9.76
CA VAL A 130 13.91 0.91 10.65
C VAL A 130 15.23 0.14 10.70
N ASP A 131 16.33 0.88 10.80
CA ASP A 131 17.61 0.31 11.07
C ASP A 131 17.63 -0.26 12.50
N ALA A 132 18.20 -1.44 12.65
CA ALA A 132 18.28 -2.16 13.90
C ALA A 132 19.56 -3.01 13.92
N GLU A 133 19.88 -3.57 15.06
CA GLU A 133 20.90 -4.59 15.20
C GLU A 133 20.26 -5.94 15.58
N ASP A 134 20.84 -7.03 15.07
CA ASP A 134 20.51 -8.38 15.52
C ASP A 134 21.26 -8.74 16.81
N LEU A 135 21.00 -9.92 17.34
CA LEU A 135 21.66 -10.44 18.55
C LEU A 135 23.19 -10.54 18.40
N LYS A 136 23.72 -10.54 17.17
CA LYS A 136 25.17 -10.57 16.85
C LYS A 136 25.70 -9.18 16.49
N LYS A 137 25.01 -8.11 16.84
CA LYS A 137 25.33 -6.71 16.52
C LYS A 137 25.50 -6.43 15.03
N LYS A 138 24.92 -7.24 14.16
CA LYS A 138 24.88 -6.96 12.72
C LYS A 138 23.77 -5.98 12.41
N LYS A 139 24.07 -4.97 11.60
CA LYS A 139 23.07 -4.03 11.08
C LYS A 139 22.05 -4.77 10.22
N ILE A 140 20.79 -4.64 10.58
CA ILE A 140 19.65 -5.21 9.86
C ILE A 140 18.57 -4.14 9.68
N ILE A 141 17.67 -4.36 8.74
CA ILE A 141 16.48 -3.52 8.58
C ILE A 141 15.26 -4.32 9.03
N LYS A 142 14.52 -3.79 10.01
CA LYS A 142 13.29 -4.38 10.54
C LYS A 142 12.06 -3.66 9.99
N ALA A 143 11.15 -4.41 9.38
CA ALA A 143 9.83 -3.89 9.03
C ALA A 143 8.96 -3.71 10.28
N LYS A 144 8.32 -2.54 10.40
CA LYS A 144 7.24 -2.24 11.34
C LYS A 144 5.90 -2.22 10.60
N PHE A 145 5.75 -3.12 9.63
CA PHE A 145 4.58 -3.33 8.80
C PHE A 145 4.44 -4.80 8.43
N GLN A 146 3.27 -5.14 7.92
CA GLN A 146 3.02 -6.42 7.27
C GLN A 146 2.99 -6.22 5.75
N VAL A 147 3.20 -7.31 5.00
CA VAL A 147 3.11 -7.31 3.55
C VAL A 147 1.86 -8.07 3.15
N ASP A 148 0.88 -7.34 2.64
CA ASP A 148 -0.33 -7.93 2.09
C ASP A 148 -0.15 -8.31 0.62
N HIS A 149 -0.94 -9.27 0.15
CA HIS A 149 -1.00 -9.69 -1.23
C HIS A 149 -2.31 -9.19 -1.85
N TYR A 150 -2.25 -8.33 -2.86
CA TYR A 150 -3.42 -7.88 -3.60
C TYR A 150 -4.19 -9.09 -4.16
N ILE A 151 -3.50 -9.95 -4.90
CA ILE A 151 -3.99 -11.27 -5.31
C ILE A 151 -3.54 -12.28 -4.25
N PRO A 152 -4.46 -12.95 -3.53
CA PRO A 152 -4.12 -13.80 -2.41
C PRO A 152 -3.18 -14.96 -2.79
N LYS A 153 -2.07 -15.11 -2.09
CA LYS A 153 -1.14 -16.24 -2.28
C LYS A 153 -1.73 -17.60 -1.93
N SER A 154 -2.84 -17.63 -1.20
CA SER A 154 -3.62 -18.84 -0.91
C SER A 154 -4.26 -19.42 -2.17
N GLU A 155 -4.64 -18.55 -3.12
CA GLU A 155 -5.24 -18.93 -4.39
C GLU A 155 -4.18 -19.01 -5.51
N TYR A 156 -3.23 -18.07 -5.50
CA TYR A 156 -2.20 -17.93 -6.55
C TYR A 156 -0.80 -17.86 -5.94
N PRO A 157 -0.21 -18.99 -5.51
CA PRO A 157 1.10 -19.01 -4.86
C PRO A 157 2.22 -18.44 -5.75
N CYS A 158 2.10 -18.52 -7.08
CA CYS A 158 3.06 -17.97 -8.03
C CYS A 158 3.26 -16.46 -7.88
N PHE A 159 2.25 -15.71 -7.40
CA PHE A 159 2.34 -14.28 -7.19
C PHE A 159 2.82 -13.87 -5.79
N SER A 160 3.23 -14.84 -4.96
CA SER A 160 3.62 -14.55 -3.57
C SER A 160 4.83 -13.62 -3.44
N ILE A 161 5.64 -13.50 -4.50
CA ILE A 161 6.82 -12.63 -4.55
C ILE A 161 6.79 -11.62 -5.69
N SER A 162 5.67 -11.48 -6.41
CA SER A 162 5.52 -10.49 -7.49
C SER A 162 5.52 -9.08 -6.92
N LEU A 163 6.41 -8.21 -7.40
CA LEU A 163 6.67 -6.90 -6.80
C LEU A 163 5.42 -6.02 -6.72
N PHE A 164 4.61 -6.00 -7.77
CA PHE A 164 3.40 -5.18 -7.83
C PHE A 164 2.16 -5.84 -7.22
N ASN A 165 2.30 -7.06 -6.70
CA ASN A 165 1.27 -7.74 -5.92
C ASN A 165 1.37 -7.49 -4.40
N LEU A 166 2.45 -6.83 -3.95
CA LEU A 166 2.79 -6.72 -2.54
C LEU A 166 2.64 -5.29 -2.04
N TYR A 167 1.89 -5.13 -0.95
CA TYR A 167 1.50 -3.86 -0.35
C TYR A 167 1.97 -3.77 1.10
N PRO A 168 2.72 -2.72 1.49
CA PRO A 168 3.08 -2.49 2.88
C PRO A 168 1.88 -1.92 3.64
N VAL A 169 1.40 -2.64 4.63
CA VAL A 169 0.18 -2.34 5.38
C VAL A 169 0.38 -2.50 6.89
N CYS A 170 -0.45 -1.85 7.68
CA CYS A 170 -0.48 -2.09 9.13
C CYS A 170 -1.10 -3.45 9.46
N ALA A 171 -0.83 -3.96 10.65
CA ALA A 171 -1.31 -5.27 11.09
C ALA A 171 -2.85 -5.33 11.14
N SER A 172 -3.51 -4.25 11.58
CA SER A 172 -4.96 -4.17 11.63
C SER A 172 -5.58 -4.35 10.24
N CYS A 173 -5.16 -3.54 9.26
CA CYS A 173 -5.67 -3.66 7.90
C CYS A 173 -5.38 -5.02 7.25
N ASN A 174 -4.18 -5.58 7.47
CA ASN A 174 -3.85 -6.89 6.94
C ASN A 174 -4.77 -7.99 7.49
N ASN A 175 -5.03 -7.96 8.78
CA ASN A 175 -5.92 -8.92 9.45
C ASN A 175 -7.38 -8.76 8.97
N SER A 176 -7.87 -7.52 8.87
CA SER A 176 -9.23 -7.22 8.42
C SER A 176 -9.46 -7.62 6.96
N LYS A 177 -8.45 -7.39 6.09
CA LYS A 177 -8.52 -7.82 4.69
C LYS A 177 -8.49 -9.33 4.55
N SER A 178 -7.55 -10.02 5.23
CA SER A 178 -7.39 -11.46 5.09
C SER A 178 -7.41 -11.92 3.62
N ALA A 179 -8.36 -12.77 3.22
CA ALA A 179 -8.54 -13.23 1.83
C ALA A 179 -9.57 -12.41 1.03
N LYS A 180 -10.13 -11.34 1.59
CA LYS A 180 -11.11 -10.47 0.92
C LYS A 180 -10.49 -9.80 -0.32
N LYS A 181 -11.31 -9.60 -1.34
CA LYS A 181 -10.92 -8.92 -2.58
C LYS A 181 -11.31 -7.47 -2.49
N ILE A 182 -10.34 -6.57 -2.52
CA ILE A 182 -10.54 -5.13 -2.41
C ILE A 182 -10.20 -4.47 -3.74
N LYS A 183 -11.12 -3.63 -4.25
CA LYS A 183 -10.89 -2.85 -5.47
C LYS A 183 -10.02 -1.62 -5.18
N PHE A 184 -8.75 -1.84 -4.94
CA PHE A 184 -7.76 -0.76 -4.80
C PHE A 184 -6.41 -1.22 -5.34
N LEU A 185 -5.93 -0.60 -6.40
CA LEU A 185 -4.62 -0.85 -6.97
C LEU A 185 -3.62 0.18 -6.43
N LEU A 186 -2.66 -0.29 -5.63
CA LEU A 186 -1.58 0.57 -5.14
C LEU A 186 -0.69 1.06 -6.28
N TYR A 187 -0.46 0.24 -7.30
CA TYR A 187 0.42 0.57 -8.41
C TYR A 187 -0.40 0.87 -9.66
N SER A 188 -0.09 2.00 -10.30
CA SER A 188 -0.76 2.47 -11.52
C SER A 188 0.20 2.47 -12.71
N GLU A 189 -0.27 1.99 -13.84
CA GLU A 189 0.48 2.01 -15.11
C GLU A 189 0.43 3.38 -15.81
N THR A 190 -0.30 4.35 -15.25
CA THR A 190 -0.30 5.72 -15.74
C THR A 190 1.00 6.45 -15.35
N ASN A 191 1.41 7.39 -16.19
CA ASN A 191 2.66 8.14 -15.98
C ASN A 191 2.56 9.26 -14.95
N HIS A 192 1.38 9.52 -14.40
CA HIS A 192 1.12 10.59 -13.43
C HIS A 192 0.15 10.10 -12.35
N PHE A 193 0.16 10.76 -11.22
CA PHE A 193 -0.81 10.51 -10.15
C PHE A 193 -2.22 10.87 -10.64
N ARG A 194 -3.15 9.93 -10.50
CA ARG A 194 -4.56 10.18 -10.73
C ARG A 194 -5.21 10.73 -9.47
N LYS A 195 -6.28 11.53 -9.64
CA LYS A 195 -7.14 11.89 -8.51
C LYS A 195 -7.61 10.60 -7.83
N SER A 196 -7.53 10.58 -6.50
CA SER A 196 -8.06 9.45 -5.72
C SER A 196 -9.56 9.33 -5.89
N GLU A 197 -10.05 8.10 -6.02
CA GLU A 197 -11.49 7.80 -5.95
C GLU A 197 -12.00 7.75 -4.50
N PHE A 198 -11.08 7.86 -3.52
CA PHE A 198 -11.37 7.94 -2.09
C PHE A 198 -11.23 9.39 -1.63
N GLU A 199 -12.19 9.87 -0.86
CA GLU A 199 -12.23 11.25 -0.40
C GLU A 199 -12.86 11.34 0.99
N PHE A 200 -12.25 12.12 1.89
CA PHE A 200 -12.88 12.53 3.13
C PHE A 200 -13.65 13.84 2.90
N VAL A 201 -14.89 13.88 3.30
CA VAL A 201 -15.79 15.03 3.04
C VAL A 201 -16.32 15.57 4.36
N LEU A 202 -15.91 16.80 4.68
CA LEU A 202 -16.42 17.53 5.83
C LEU A 202 -17.87 17.94 5.57
N ASP A 203 -18.78 17.59 6.49
CA ASP A 203 -20.16 18.02 6.40
C ASP A 203 -20.29 19.52 6.70
N SER A 204 -20.87 20.27 5.75
CA SER A 204 -20.94 21.73 5.85
C SER A 204 -21.86 22.20 6.98
N ALA A 205 -22.93 21.46 7.30
CA ALA A 205 -23.84 21.81 8.39
C ALA A 205 -23.15 21.58 9.74
N SER A 206 -22.44 20.47 9.90
CA SER A 206 -21.68 20.16 11.12
C SER A 206 -20.55 21.17 11.36
N LYS A 207 -19.86 21.60 10.27
CA LYS A 207 -18.88 22.70 10.35
C LYS A 207 -19.53 23.99 10.87
N ALA A 208 -20.69 24.40 10.33
CA ALA A 208 -21.39 25.59 10.77
C ALA A 208 -21.80 25.49 12.24
N THR A 209 -22.33 24.34 12.66
CA THR A 209 -22.67 24.06 14.08
C THR A 209 -21.44 24.21 14.98
N PHE A 210 -20.30 23.61 14.61
CA PHE A 210 -19.05 23.75 15.36
C PHE A 210 -18.58 25.21 15.47
N LEU A 211 -18.71 26.01 14.41
CA LEU A 211 -18.31 27.42 14.45
C LEU A 211 -19.18 28.24 15.43
N LEU A 212 -20.42 27.85 15.67
CA LEU A 212 -21.31 28.50 16.63
C LEU A 212 -21.07 28.07 18.08
N ASN A 213 -20.94 26.77 18.34
CA ASN A 213 -20.90 26.24 19.71
C ASN A 213 -19.53 25.76 20.18
N ARG A 214 -18.55 25.68 19.28
CA ARG A 214 -17.18 25.20 19.54
C ARG A 214 -17.09 23.78 20.13
N ASN A 215 -18.09 22.95 19.84
CA ASN A 215 -18.11 21.56 20.25
C ASN A 215 -17.62 20.65 19.11
N SER A 216 -16.40 20.13 19.23
CA SER A 216 -15.80 19.24 18.20
C SER A 216 -16.57 17.92 18.01
N SER A 217 -17.35 17.48 19.01
CA SER A 217 -18.20 16.28 18.89
C SER A 217 -19.25 16.40 17.79
N ASP A 218 -19.65 17.62 17.44
CA ASP A 218 -20.66 17.86 16.38
C ASP A 218 -20.08 17.77 14.98
N ILE A 219 -18.74 17.78 14.83
CA ILE A 219 -18.07 17.65 13.54
C ILE A 219 -18.32 16.27 12.94
N GLN A 220 -18.73 16.25 11.67
CA GLN A 220 -18.95 15.03 10.92
C GLN A 220 -18.13 15.02 9.64
N VAL A 221 -17.41 13.92 9.40
CA VAL A 221 -16.66 13.67 8.18
C VAL A 221 -17.09 12.34 7.58
N LYS A 222 -17.49 12.34 6.33
CA LYS A 222 -17.89 11.15 5.58
C LYS A 222 -16.73 10.66 4.71
N PHE A 223 -16.63 9.35 4.53
CA PHE A 223 -15.67 8.75 3.64
C PHE A 223 -16.36 8.31 2.34
N LYS A 224 -16.02 8.98 1.24
CA LYS A 224 -16.44 8.56 -0.10
C LYS A 224 -15.47 7.54 -0.65
N GLN A 225 -16.01 6.51 -1.28
CA GLN A 225 -15.28 5.44 -1.94
C GLN A 225 -15.91 5.07 -3.28
N PRO A 226 -15.19 4.40 -4.19
CA PRO A 226 -15.78 3.83 -5.38
C PRO A 226 -16.93 2.90 -5.03
N LYS A 227 -17.96 2.87 -5.89
CA LYS A 227 -19.08 1.91 -5.71
C LYS A 227 -18.52 0.48 -5.65
N THR A 228 -18.98 -0.27 -4.68
CA THR A 228 -18.68 -1.71 -4.57
C THR A 228 -19.23 -2.42 -5.80
N ILE A 229 -18.40 -3.24 -6.44
CA ILE A 229 -18.79 -4.05 -7.60
C ILE A 229 -18.83 -5.52 -7.23
N LEU A 230 -19.60 -6.29 -8.00
CA LEU A 230 -19.75 -7.73 -7.77
C LEU A 230 -18.37 -8.42 -7.70
N GLY A 231 -18.16 -9.23 -6.68
CA GLY A 231 -16.93 -9.98 -6.45
C GLY A 231 -15.83 -9.23 -5.67
N TYR A 232 -16.11 -7.98 -5.23
CA TYR A 232 -15.23 -7.21 -4.35
C TYR A 232 -15.93 -6.83 -3.05
N ASP A 233 -15.17 -6.83 -1.97
CA ASP A 233 -15.64 -6.39 -0.66
C ASP A 233 -15.63 -4.86 -0.56
N ASP A 234 -16.52 -4.32 0.25
CA ASP A 234 -16.61 -2.90 0.55
C ASP A 234 -15.36 -2.42 1.29
N PHE A 235 -14.71 -1.36 0.80
CA PHE A 235 -13.45 -0.87 1.34
C PHE A 235 -13.63 -0.26 2.74
N ASN A 236 -14.62 0.64 2.90
CA ASN A 236 -14.88 1.28 4.19
C ASN A 236 -15.23 0.24 5.25
N LYS A 237 -16.17 -0.66 4.93
CA LYS A 237 -16.60 -1.74 5.85
C LYS A 237 -15.46 -2.70 6.19
N THR A 238 -14.54 -2.97 5.25
CA THR A 238 -13.42 -3.89 5.49
C THR A 238 -12.39 -3.30 6.43
N PHE A 239 -12.10 -2.00 6.31
CA PHE A 239 -11.02 -1.34 7.05
C PHE A 239 -11.53 -0.39 8.13
N ASP A 240 -12.84 -0.24 8.26
CA ASP A 240 -13.52 0.67 9.20
C ASP A 240 -12.95 2.11 9.13
N ILE A 241 -12.83 2.62 7.90
CA ILE A 241 -12.15 3.90 7.66
C ILE A 241 -12.89 5.05 8.36
N GLU A 242 -14.21 5.14 8.20
CA GLU A 242 -15.00 6.18 8.87
C GLU A 242 -14.86 6.09 10.38
N GLY A 243 -14.98 4.90 10.97
CA GLY A 243 -14.84 4.72 12.42
C GLY A 243 -13.45 5.12 12.92
N VAL A 244 -12.38 4.75 12.20
CA VAL A 244 -11.01 5.17 12.56
C VAL A 244 -10.87 6.69 12.52
N TYR A 245 -11.40 7.36 11.49
CA TYR A 245 -11.23 8.80 11.33
C TYR A 245 -12.24 9.64 12.13
N ASP A 246 -13.37 9.07 12.54
CA ASP A 246 -14.30 9.72 13.49
C ASP A 246 -13.66 9.97 14.86
N THR A 247 -12.62 9.21 15.21
CA THR A 247 -11.82 9.45 16.43
C THR A 247 -10.88 10.65 16.32
N GLN A 248 -10.78 11.31 15.15
CA GLN A 248 -9.84 12.39 14.83
C GLN A 248 -10.55 13.73 14.59
N LYS A 249 -11.66 13.98 15.29
CA LYS A 249 -12.44 15.23 15.17
C LYS A 249 -11.67 16.46 15.64
N ASP A 250 -10.77 16.28 16.61
CA ASP A 250 -9.85 17.29 17.10
C ASP A 250 -8.92 17.81 15.99
N LEU A 251 -8.43 16.92 15.11
CA LEU A 251 -7.62 17.33 13.95
C LEU A 251 -8.44 18.16 12.95
N VAL A 252 -9.73 17.83 12.75
CA VAL A 252 -10.63 18.63 11.89
C VAL A 252 -10.93 19.98 12.52
N GLU A 253 -11.19 20.03 13.82
CA GLU A 253 -11.31 21.26 14.59
C GLU A 253 -10.11 22.18 14.37
N GLU A 254 -8.88 21.66 14.56
CA GLU A 254 -7.67 22.45 14.32
C GLU A 254 -7.60 23.00 12.89
N LEU A 255 -7.97 22.18 11.88
CA LEU A 255 -7.94 22.63 10.48
C LEU A 255 -8.99 23.73 10.21
N ILE A 256 -10.18 23.63 10.81
CA ILE A 256 -11.21 24.68 10.71
C ILE A 256 -10.69 25.98 11.32
N LEU A 257 -10.13 25.93 12.53
CA LEU A 257 -9.58 27.11 13.21
C LEU A 257 -8.39 27.70 12.42
N LYS A 258 -7.53 26.85 11.86
CA LYS A 258 -6.45 27.30 10.99
C LYS A 258 -6.97 28.02 9.75
N ALA A 259 -8.09 27.58 9.17
CA ALA A 259 -8.68 28.25 8.00
C ALA A 259 -9.21 29.65 8.34
N GLU A 260 -9.76 29.83 9.54
CA GLU A 260 -10.19 31.15 10.02
C GLU A 260 -8.99 32.10 10.30
N ILE A 261 -7.90 31.58 10.86
CA ILE A 261 -6.71 32.36 11.21
C ILE A 261 -5.84 32.65 9.98
N TYR A 262 -5.51 31.65 9.20
CA TYR A 262 -4.59 31.74 8.07
C TYR A 262 -5.29 32.13 6.77
N THR A 263 -5.96 33.29 6.75
CA THR A 263 -6.58 33.85 5.55
C THR A 263 -5.55 34.03 4.41
N LYS A 264 -6.01 34.15 3.17
CA LYS A 264 -5.12 34.38 2.02
C LYS A 264 -4.25 35.62 2.21
N SER A 265 -4.80 36.70 2.78
CA SER A 265 -4.05 37.95 3.04
C SER A 265 -2.99 37.73 4.12
N TYR A 266 -3.30 37.06 5.20
CA TYR A 266 -2.36 36.75 6.28
C TYR A 266 -1.22 35.84 5.79
N ARG A 267 -1.53 34.81 5.02
CA ARG A 267 -0.49 33.94 4.41
C ARG A 267 0.47 34.73 3.50
N LYS A 268 -0.05 35.70 2.70
CA LYS A 268 0.80 36.58 1.88
C LYS A 268 1.71 37.44 2.74
N SER A 269 1.20 38.00 3.85
CA SER A 269 2.02 38.74 4.81
C SER A 269 3.13 37.90 5.39
N LEU A 270 2.80 36.71 5.90
CA LEU A 270 3.79 35.77 6.44
C LEU A 270 4.90 35.41 5.43
N MET A 271 4.53 35.17 4.16
CA MET A 271 5.54 34.92 3.10
C MET A 271 6.47 36.12 2.86
N LYS A 272 5.96 37.34 2.98
CA LYS A 272 6.75 38.56 2.85
C LYS A 272 7.69 38.73 4.05
N ASP A 273 7.16 38.57 5.26
CA ASP A 273 7.89 38.75 6.52
C ASP A 273 8.98 37.68 6.73
N PHE A 274 8.74 36.45 6.29
CA PHE A 274 9.71 35.36 6.38
C PHE A 274 10.46 35.04 5.07
N LYS A 275 10.54 36.02 4.15
CA LYS A 275 11.25 35.87 2.87
C LYS A 275 12.72 35.41 3.04
N SER A 276 13.38 35.87 4.10
CA SER A 276 14.76 35.51 4.42
C SER A 276 14.94 34.00 4.72
N LEU A 277 13.89 33.30 5.14
CA LEU A 277 13.91 31.85 5.40
C LEU A 277 13.67 31.02 4.12
N LEU A 278 13.59 31.65 2.94
CA LEU A 278 13.31 31.01 1.64
C LEU A 278 12.05 30.12 1.68
N ILE A 279 11.05 30.51 2.47
CA ILE A 279 9.78 29.79 2.57
C ILE A 279 8.96 30.12 1.33
N ASN A 280 8.66 29.10 0.53
CA ASN A 280 7.68 29.19 -0.55
C ASN A 280 6.27 28.81 -0.04
N GLU A 281 5.25 29.05 -0.87
CA GLU A 281 3.85 28.81 -0.51
C GLU A 281 3.59 27.35 -0.12
N ALA A 282 4.20 26.37 -0.82
CA ALA A 282 4.05 24.96 -0.51
C ALA A 282 4.62 24.61 0.88
N ILE A 283 5.78 25.16 1.24
CA ILE A 283 6.37 24.97 2.57
C ILE A 283 5.49 25.61 3.64
N LEU A 284 5.01 26.85 3.41
CA LEU A 284 4.12 27.54 4.35
C LEU A 284 2.83 26.75 4.58
N ASN A 285 2.17 26.33 3.50
CA ASN A 285 0.94 25.53 3.60
C ASN A 285 1.19 24.20 4.34
N ARG A 286 2.32 23.53 4.08
CA ARG A 286 2.71 22.33 4.80
C ARG A 286 2.94 22.57 6.30
N LEU A 287 3.53 23.71 6.67
CA LEU A 287 3.71 24.10 8.08
C LEU A 287 2.36 24.38 8.75
N ILE A 288 1.47 25.12 8.09
CA ILE A 288 0.13 25.43 8.60
C ILE A 288 -0.68 24.16 8.82
N ILE A 289 -0.71 23.26 7.83
CA ILE A 289 -1.50 22.02 7.89
C ILE A 289 -0.87 20.99 8.83
N GLY A 290 0.46 21.03 8.98
CA GLY A 290 1.21 20.05 9.78
C GLY A 290 1.41 18.71 9.07
N ASN A 291 1.08 18.60 7.77
CA ASN A 291 1.22 17.39 6.99
C ASN A 291 1.64 17.70 5.54
N TYR A 292 1.94 16.67 4.76
CA TYR A 292 2.24 16.80 3.33
C TYR A 292 1.00 17.27 2.57
N ILE A 293 1.19 18.14 1.57
CA ILE A 293 0.12 18.76 0.80
C ILE A 293 0.04 18.22 -0.64
N GLU A 294 1.12 17.65 -1.15
CA GLU A 294 1.15 17.11 -2.50
C GLU A 294 0.57 15.68 -2.56
N LYS A 295 -0.16 15.36 -3.62
CA LYS A 295 -0.84 14.07 -3.79
C LYS A 295 0.13 12.88 -3.83
N ASP A 296 1.32 13.08 -4.38
CA ASP A 296 2.37 12.07 -4.45
C ASP A 296 3.08 11.84 -3.11
N GLU A 297 2.81 12.68 -2.12
CA GLU A 297 3.40 12.60 -0.78
C GLU A 297 2.48 11.94 0.26
N ILE A 298 1.25 11.57 -0.09
CA ILE A 298 0.26 10.97 0.83
C ILE A 298 0.83 9.77 1.61
N HIS A 299 1.66 8.95 0.96
CA HIS A 299 2.24 7.77 1.60
C HIS A 299 3.44 8.08 2.50
N LYS A 300 3.92 9.32 2.57
CA LYS A 300 5.09 9.71 3.37
C LYS A 300 4.77 9.94 4.84
N ARG A 301 3.50 10.20 5.20
CA ARG A 301 3.08 10.45 6.58
C ARG A 301 1.66 9.93 6.83
N PRO A 302 1.39 9.38 8.02
CA PRO A 302 0.02 9.09 8.45
C PRO A 302 -0.88 10.32 8.40
N MET A 303 -2.16 10.10 8.21
CA MET A 303 -3.23 11.13 8.13
C MET A 303 -3.10 12.12 6.96
N ALA A 304 -2.11 11.96 6.07
CA ALA A 304 -1.88 12.92 4.99
C ALA A 304 -3.08 13.04 4.04
N LYS A 305 -3.72 11.93 3.69
CA LYS A 305 -4.93 11.96 2.83
C LYS A 305 -6.09 12.71 3.49
N PHE A 306 -6.33 12.43 4.77
CA PHE A 306 -7.39 13.07 5.55
C PHE A 306 -7.17 14.58 5.67
N THR A 307 -5.97 14.96 6.09
CA THR A 307 -5.63 16.39 6.27
C THR A 307 -5.67 17.15 4.94
N GLN A 308 -5.23 16.55 3.84
CA GLN A 308 -5.30 17.17 2.52
C GLN A 308 -6.75 17.41 2.09
N ASP A 309 -7.61 16.37 2.15
CA ASP A 309 -8.98 16.47 1.69
C ASP A 309 -9.77 17.54 2.47
N ILE A 310 -9.59 17.60 3.79
CA ILE A 310 -10.24 18.61 4.63
C ILE A 310 -9.64 19.99 4.39
N ALA A 311 -8.32 20.11 4.26
CA ALA A 311 -7.64 21.38 4.00
C ALA A 311 -8.01 21.97 2.64
N GLU A 312 -8.16 21.16 1.58
CA GLU A 312 -8.66 21.59 0.26
C GLU A 312 -10.08 22.18 0.40
N GLN A 313 -10.99 21.51 1.11
CA GLN A 313 -12.38 21.96 1.31
C GLN A 313 -12.48 23.23 2.16
N LEU A 314 -11.50 23.47 3.02
CA LEU A 314 -11.40 24.69 3.84
C LEU A 314 -10.64 25.84 3.15
N GLY A 315 -10.09 25.63 1.96
CA GLY A 315 -9.31 26.64 1.22
C GLY A 315 -7.95 26.96 1.85
N LEU A 316 -7.39 26.03 2.63
CA LEU A 316 -6.04 26.12 3.17
C LEU A 316 -4.96 25.77 2.13
N ILE A 317 -5.30 24.98 1.12
CA ILE A 317 -4.45 24.61 -0.02
C ILE A 317 -5.26 24.63 -1.29
#